data_7650273fc95b8aca8b2c0b9209993c7e
#
_entry.id   7650273fc95b8aca8b2c0b9209993c7e
#
_cell.length_a   1.000
_cell.length_b   1.000
_cell.length_c   1.000
_cell.angle_alpha   90.00
_cell.angle_beta   90.00
_cell.angle_gamma   90.00
#
_symmetry.space_group_name_H-M   'P 1'
#
loop_
_entity.id
_entity.type
_entity.pdbx_description
1 polymer ?
#
loop_
_entity_poly.entity_id
_entity_poly.type
_entity_poly.pdbx_seq_one_letter_code
_entity_poly.pdbx_strand_id
1 'polypeptide(L)'
;MKLNKVTAIYFSPTGNSKKSALAIAGDLSRNVEEIDITKISQCPESLNFGPRDFTVIAAPVYGGRLYKGFVERIKHIKGGFGKCVAIVTYGNRHYDDAIMELRNMLIDQDFIPIGCAALVGRHTYGEIQTDRPNYDDFVEYKGFARDVLAKIESGRFTVPAVDGNIENYKEGGNGGSFRPLTSDKCVKCGICAMECPEEAISFDDFSKIDDKKCISCFRCIRICPIGAKNMDTEEYNAFASMFSKKLRHRRENEYFI
;
A
#
# COMPACT_ATOMS: atom_id res chain seq x y z
N MET A 1 -20.11 18.61 -0.02
CA MET A 1 -21.05 17.54 0.46
C MET A 1 -20.25 16.25 0.65
N LYS A 2 -20.56 15.38 1.64
CA LYS A 2 -19.92 14.05 1.76
C LYS A 2 -20.67 13.01 0.93
N LEU A 3 -19.94 11.98 0.47
CA LEU A 3 -20.54 10.83 -0.21
C LEU A 3 -21.34 9.95 0.76
N ASN A 4 -22.34 9.24 0.25
CA ASN A 4 -23.17 8.35 1.09
C ASN A 4 -22.36 7.15 1.61
N LYS A 5 -21.52 6.56 0.77
CA LYS A 5 -20.66 5.42 1.10
C LYS A 5 -19.38 5.49 0.28
N VAL A 6 -18.27 5.04 0.86
CA VAL A 6 -16.98 4.84 0.19
C VAL A 6 -16.45 3.46 0.58
N THR A 7 -15.96 2.69 -0.38
CA THR A 7 -15.27 1.43 -0.11
C THR A 7 -13.76 1.65 -0.22
N ALA A 8 -13.03 1.40 0.86
CA ALA A 8 -11.57 1.46 0.91
C ALA A 8 -10.98 0.06 0.67
N ILE A 9 -10.25 -0.11 -0.43
CA ILE A 9 -9.59 -1.36 -0.80
C ILE A 9 -8.08 -1.16 -0.69
N TYR A 10 -7.37 -2.04 0.00
CA TYR A 10 -5.93 -1.84 0.15
C TYR A 10 -5.15 -3.14 0.33
N PHE A 11 -3.90 -3.11 -0.13
CA PHE A 11 -2.84 -4.03 0.25
C PHE A 11 -1.86 -3.28 1.17
N SER A 12 -1.70 -3.74 2.41
CA SER A 12 -0.96 -2.96 3.42
C SER A 12 -0.23 -3.83 4.45
N PRO A 13 0.87 -4.49 4.10
CA PRO A 13 1.60 -5.36 5.04
C PRO A 13 2.02 -4.67 6.32
N THR A 14 2.39 -3.38 6.25
CA THR A 14 2.93 -2.62 7.39
C THR A 14 2.05 -1.46 7.84
N GLY A 15 0.84 -1.34 7.28
CA GLY A 15 -0.17 -0.38 7.73
C GLY A 15 -0.19 0.97 7.02
N ASN A 16 0.81 1.35 6.20
CA ASN A 16 0.83 2.67 5.55
C ASN A 16 -0.34 2.87 4.58
N SER A 17 -0.50 1.97 3.59
CA SER A 17 -1.58 2.07 2.60
C SER A 17 -2.96 2.03 3.27
N LYS A 18 -3.15 1.17 4.29
CA LYS A 18 -4.37 1.14 5.10
C LYS A 18 -4.67 2.49 5.74
N LYS A 19 -3.70 3.07 6.48
CA LYS A 19 -3.87 4.36 7.16
C LYS A 19 -4.25 5.46 6.18
N SER A 20 -3.55 5.54 5.05
CA SER A 20 -3.82 6.55 4.02
C SER A 20 -5.18 6.37 3.36
N ALA A 21 -5.53 5.14 2.97
CA ALA A 21 -6.83 4.84 2.36
C ALA A 21 -8.00 5.18 3.29
N LEU A 22 -7.93 4.75 4.55
CA LEU A 22 -9.00 4.97 5.52
C LEU A 22 -9.13 6.44 5.90
N ALA A 23 -8.03 7.19 6.02
CA ALA A 23 -8.07 8.62 6.30
C ALA A 23 -8.78 9.39 5.17
N ILE A 24 -8.37 9.17 3.91
CA ILE A 24 -8.98 9.81 2.76
C ILE A 24 -10.45 9.37 2.60
N ALA A 25 -10.75 8.07 2.73
CA ALA A 25 -12.12 7.57 2.66
C ALA A 25 -13.03 8.18 3.74
N GLY A 26 -12.53 8.33 4.98
CA GLY A 26 -13.25 8.96 6.09
C GLY A 26 -13.50 10.46 5.90
N ASP A 27 -12.62 11.15 5.17
CA ASP A 27 -12.84 12.54 4.77
C ASP A 27 -13.86 12.66 3.63
N LEU A 28 -13.95 11.66 2.75
CA LEU A 28 -14.94 11.60 1.68
C LEU A 28 -16.34 11.17 2.17
N SER A 29 -16.44 10.24 3.12
CA SER A 29 -17.71 9.72 3.64
C SER A 29 -17.63 9.41 5.14
N ARG A 30 -18.80 9.46 5.80
CA ARG A 30 -18.97 8.94 7.19
C ARG A 30 -19.21 7.43 7.22
N ASN A 31 -19.57 6.84 6.09
CA ASN A 31 -19.83 5.41 5.93
C ASN A 31 -18.72 4.82 5.04
N VAL A 32 -17.73 4.22 5.68
CA VAL A 32 -16.58 3.60 5.00
C VAL A 32 -16.65 2.10 5.19
N GLU A 33 -16.73 1.38 4.08
CA GLU A 33 -16.53 -0.06 4.04
C GLU A 33 -15.05 -0.37 3.81
N GLU A 34 -14.50 -1.32 4.55
CA GLU A 34 -13.09 -1.69 4.48
C GLU A 34 -12.93 -3.07 3.84
N ILE A 35 -12.11 -3.18 2.80
CA ILE A 35 -11.73 -4.43 2.13
C ILE A 35 -10.20 -4.56 2.16
N ASP A 36 -9.72 -5.41 3.05
CA ASP A 36 -8.30 -5.71 3.21
C ASP A 36 -7.92 -6.91 2.32
N ILE A 37 -7.17 -6.65 1.25
CA ILE A 37 -6.63 -7.68 0.35
C ILE A 37 -5.16 -8.00 0.63
N THR A 38 -4.68 -7.69 1.84
CA THR A 38 -3.27 -7.90 2.21
C THR A 38 -2.92 -9.38 2.28
N LYS A 39 -3.79 -10.21 2.84
CA LYS A 39 -3.55 -11.67 2.91
C LYS A 39 -4.24 -12.38 1.75
N ILE A 40 -3.56 -13.38 1.16
CA ILE A 40 -4.14 -14.21 0.08
C ILE A 40 -5.46 -14.84 0.54
N SER A 41 -5.49 -15.40 1.76
CA SER A 41 -6.65 -16.08 2.32
C SER A 41 -7.87 -15.18 2.59
N GLN A 42 -7.70 -13.86 2.57
CA GLN A 42 -8.77 -12.87 2.79
C GLN A 42 -9.17 -12.13 1.52
N CYS A 43 -8.47 -12.40 0.41
CA CYS A 43 -8.79 -11.77 -0.86
C CYS A 43 -10.10 -12.33 -1.41
N PRO A 44 -11.11 -11.49 -1.71
CA PRO A 44 -12.34 -11.96 -2.32
C PRO A 44 -12.07 -12.52 -3.74
N GLU A 45 -12.78 -13.57 -4.13
CA GLU A 45 -12.66 -14.19 -5.45
C GLU A 45 -13.07 -13.22 -6.58
N SER A 46 -14.04 -12.36 -6.31
CA SER A 46 -14.47 -11.29 -7.21
C SER A 46 -15.18 -10.18 -6.44
N LEU A 47 -15.05 -8.96 -6.93
CA LEU A 47 -15.81 -7.79 -6.49
C LEU A 47 -16.26 -7.00 -7.71
N ASN A 48 -17.54 -6.63 -7.74
CA ASN A 48 -18.12 -5.84 -8.82
C ASN A 48 -18.74 -4.57 -8.24
N PHE A 49 -18.32 -3.44 -8.76
CA PHE A 49 -18.87 -2.13 -8.46
C PHE A 49 -19.74 -1.64 -9.61
N GLY A 50 -20.37 -0.49 -9.44
CA GLY A 50 -21.22 0.13 -10.45
C GLY A 50 -21.04 1.65 -10.50
N PRO A 51 -21.73 2.34 -11.44
CA PRO A 51 -21.51 3.77 -11.71
C PRO A 51 -21.78 4.70 -10.51
N ARG A 52 -22.52 4.23 -9.52
CA ARG A 52 -22.85 4.99 -8.28
C ARG A 52 -21.91 4.71 -7.13
N ASP A 53 -21.05 3.71 -7.25
CA ASP A 53 -20.09 3.36 -6.21
C ASP A 53 -18.88 4.28 -6.27
N PHE A 54 -18.26 4.48 -5.11
CA PHE A 54 -17.03 5.23 -4.96
C PHE A 54 -16.01 4.41 -4.16
N THR A 55 -14.81 4.26 -4.71
CA THR A 55 -13.76 3.48 -4.07
C THR A 55 -12.49 4.30 -3.83
N VAL A 56 -11.76 3.98 -2.76
CA VAL A 56 -10.39 4.44 -2.49
C VAL A 56 -9.50 3.21 -2.53
N ILE A 57 -8.58 3.14 -3.49
CA ILE A 57 -7.75 1.96 -3.72
C ILE A 57 -6.29 2.30 -3.45
N ALA A 58 -5.67 1.58 -2.51
CA ALA A 58 -4.31 1.90 -2.06
C ALA A 58 -3.36 0.70 -2.08
N ALA A 59 -2.16 0.92 -2.64
CA ALA A 59 -1.11 -0.09 -2.74
C ALA A 59 0.27 0.47 -2.38
N PRO A 60 1.19 -0.36 -1.84
CA PRO A 60 2.57 0.04 -1.61
C PRO A 60 3.42 -0.08 -2.88
N VAL A 61 4.42 0.79 -2.96
CA VAL A 61 5.44 0.77 -4.01
C VAL A 61 6.58 -0.17 -3.65
N TYR A 62 6.89 -1.09 -4.54
CA TYR A 62 8.01 -2.02 -4.44
C TYR A 62 8.99 -1.79 -5.61
N GLY A 63 10.13 -1.16 -5.34
CA GLY A 63 11.14 -0.89 -6.36
C GLY A 63 10.69 0.08 -7.47
N GLY A 64 9.69 0.94 -7.22
CA GLY A 64 9.17 1.92 -8.19
C GLY A 64 7.97 1.42 -9.00
N ARG A 65 7.44 0.25 -8.66
CA ARG A 65 6.28 -0.39 -9.29
C ARG A 65 5.27 -0.83 -8.22
N LEU A 66 4.08 -1.17 -8.62
CA LEU A 66 3.14 -1.88 -7.74
C LEU A 66 3.71 -3.24 -7.36
N TYR A 67 3.41 -3.70 -6.15
CA TYR A 67 3.75 -5.06 -5.76
C TYR A 67 2.99 -6.07 -6.64
N LYS A 68 3.69 -7.02 -7.25
CA LYS A 68 3.08 -8.01 -8.17
C LYS A 68 1.93 -8.80 -7.55
N GLY A 69 2.07 -9.19 -6.27
CA GLY A 69 0.98 -9.89 -5.57
C GLY A 69 -0.26 -9.02 -5.34
N PHE A 70 -0.12 -7.68 -5.21
CA PHE A 70 -1.27 -6.78 -5.23
C PHE A 70 -1.95 -6.77 -6.61
N VAL A 71 -1.17 -6.67 -7.68
CA VAL A 71 -1.68 -6.69 -9.07
C VAL A 71 -2.50 -7.97 -9.32
N GLU A 72 -1.99 -9.13 -8.86
CA GLU A 72 -2.72 -10.39 -8.99
C GLU A 72 -4.04 -10.41 -8.21
N ARG A 73 -4.06 -9.85 -7.00
CA ARG A 73 -5.26 -9.80 -6.16
C ARG A 73 -6.33 -8.86 -6.69
N ILE A 74 -5.93 -7.71 -7.21
CA ILE A 74 -6.91 -6.69 -7.63
C ILE A 74 -7.49 -6.92 -9.02
N LYS A 75 -6.87 -7.74 -9.87
CA LYS A 75 -7.36 -7.98 -11.24
C LYS A 75 -8.77 -8.62 -11.31
N HIS A 76 -9.24 -9.22 -10.21
CA HIS A 76 -10.59 -9.78 -10.10
C HIS A 76 -11.64 -8.78 -9.62
N ILE A 77 -11.25 -7.52 -9.46
CA ILE A 77 -12.14 -6.44 -9.03
C ILE A 77 -12.54 -5.62 -10.28
N LYS A 78 -13.84 -5.42 -10.47
CA LYS A 78 -14.39 -4.67 -11.62
C LYS A 78 -15.07 -3.40 -11.15
N GLY A 79 -14.71 -2.30 -11.78
CA GLY A 79 -15.17 -0.96 -11.42
C GLY A 79 -16.58 -0.61 -11.91
N GLY A 80 -17.04 -1.22 -13.02
CA GLY A 80 -18.38 -0.95 -13.57
C GLY A 80 -18.68 0.54 -13.75
N PHE A 81 -17.68 1.32 -14.16
CA PHE A 81 -17.70 2.78 -14.28
C PHE A 81 -17.90 3.56 -12.96
N GLY A 82 -17.66 2.91 -11.81
CA GLY A 82 -17.55 3.56 -10.50
C GLY A 82 -16.35 4.50 -10.45
N LYS A 83 -16.51 5.62 -9.74
CA LYS A 83 -15.43 6.59 -9.55
C LYS A 83 -14.48 6.10 -8.47
N CYS A 84 -13.19 6.39 -8.64
CA CYS A 84 -12.23 6.00 -7.64
C CYS A 84 -11.13 7.05 -7.41
N VAL A 85 -10.46 6.90 -6.25
CA VAL A 85 -9.17 7.51 -5.94
C VAL A 85 -8.12 6.42 -5.93
N ALA A 86 -7.04 6.62 -6.69
CA ALA A 86 -5.88 5.73 -6.76
C ALA A 86 -4.76 6.25 -5.85
N ILE A 87 -4.27 5.42 -4.92
CA ILE A 87 -3.23 5.81 -3.97
C ILE A 87 -2.07 4.84 -4.04
N VAL A 88 -0.86 5.35 -4.22
CA VAL A 88 0.36 4.58 -3.95
C VAL A 88 1.06 5.11 -2.69
N THR A 89 1.59 4.21 -1.87
CA THR A 89 2.37 4.60 -0.69
C THR A 89 3.81 4.13 -0.84
N TYR A 90 4.77 5.01 -0.54
CA TYR A 90 6.19 4.70 -0.72
C TYR A 90 7.06 5.21 0.43
N GLY A 91 8.20 4.54 0.63
CA GLY A 91 9.11 4.81 1.74
C GLY A 91 10.18 5.84 1.40
N ASN A 92 9.81 7.04 0.97
CA ASN A 92 10.72 8.19 0.77
C ASN A 92 11.80 8.03 -0.33
N ARG A 93 11.88 6.89 -1.05
CA ARG A 93 12.82 6.76 -2.18
C ARG A 93 12.28 7.50 -3.43
N HIS A 94 11.31 6.94 -4.06
CA HIS A 94 10.46 7.45 -5.16
C HIS A 94 9.41 6.39 -5.48
N TYR A 95 8.30 6.81 -6.08
CA TYR A 95 7.26 5.89 -6.55
C TYR A 95 7.44 5.48 -8.02
N ASP A 96 8.32 6.17 -8.76
CA ASP A 96 8.61 5.98 -10.19
C ASP A 96 7.30 5.79 -11.00
N ASP A 97 7.08 4.64 -11.62
CA ASP A 97 5.91 4.39 -12.48
C ASP A 97 4.67 3.87 -11.74
N ALA A 98 4.75 3.63 -10.43
CA ALA A 98 3.69 2.92 -9.69
C ALA A 98 2.33 3.61 -9.71
N ILE A 99 2.28 4.96 -9.67
CA ILE A 99 1.01 5.69 -9.70
C ILE A 99 0.35 5.62 -11.09
N MET A 100 1.15 5.70 -12.16
CA MET A 100 0.66 5.52 -13.52
C MET A 100 0.19 4.08 -13.76
N GLU A 101 0.94 3.10 -13.27
CA GLU A 101 0.58 1.69 -13.33
C GLU A 101 -0.77 1.44 -12.63
N LEU A 102 -0.96 1.96 -11.41
CA LEU A 102 -2.22 1.80 -10.68
C LEU A 102 -3.39 2.47 -11.41
N ARG A 103 -3.21 3.73 -11.83
CA ARG A 103 -4.24 4.48 -12.57
C ARG A 103 -4.69 3.73 -13.82
N ASN A 104 -3.74 3.27 -14.65
CA ASN A 104 -4.04 2.60 -15.91
C ASN A 104 -4.72 1.24 -15.67
N MET A 105 -4.21 0.46 -14.71
CA MET A 105 -4.83 -0.82 -14.34
C MET A 105 -6.28 -0.64 -13.86
N LEU A 106 -6.58 0.42 -13.11
CA LEU A 106 -7.94 0.70 -12.67
C LEU A 106 -8.84 1.11 -13.84
N ILE A 107 -8.33 1.84 -14.84
CA ILE A 107 -9.06 2.15 -16.07
C ILE A 107 -9.38 0.86 -16.84
N ASP A 108 -8.41 -0.05 -17.00
CA ASP A 108 -8.57 -1.35 -17.66
C ASP A 108 -9.58 -2.27 -16.94
N GLN A 109 -9.85 -1.98 -15.66
CA GLN A 109 -10.85 -2.66 -14.84
C GLN A 109 -12.19 -1.92 -14.76
N ASP A 110 -12.44 -0.99 -15.70
CA ASP A 110 -13.65 -0.18 -15.78
C ASP A 110 -13.89 0.76 -14.60
N PHE A 111 -12.87 1.17 -13.84
CA PHE A 111 -12.98 2.29 -12.91
C PHE A 111 -12.74 3.63 -13.61
N ILE A 112 -13.24 4.71 -13.02
CA ILE A 112 -12.95 6.08 -13.42
C ILE A 112 -12.11 6.75 -12.32
N PRO A 113 -10.76 6.72 -12.39
CA PRO A 113 -9.92 7.43 -11.46
C PRO A 113 -10.13 8.94 -11.59
N ILE A 114 -10.66 9.60 -10.57
CA ILE A 114 -10.89 11.05 -10.58
C ILE A 114 -9.92 11.81 -9.68
N GLY A 115 -9.08 11.10 -8.95
CA GLY A 115 -7.98 11.61 -8.16
C GLY A 115 -6.92 10.53 -8.00
N CYS A 116 -5.65 10.94 -8.00
CA CYS A 116 -4.51 10.06 -7.75
C CYS A 116 -3.61 10.70 -6.68
N ALA A 117 -2.93 9.89 -5.86
CA ALA A 117 -1.99 10.39 -4.86
C ALA A 117 -0.80 9.44 -4.68
N ALA A 118 0.39 10.02 -4.57
CA ALA A 118 1.61 9.33 -4.18
C ALA A 118 2.04 9.80 -2.78
N LEU A 119 1.81 8.96 -1.78
CA LEU A 119 1.90 9.33 -0.37
C LEU A 119 3.11 8.71 0.31
N VAL A 120 3.83 9.52 1.07
CA VAL A 120 5.00 9.06 1.81
C VAL A 120 4.57 8.36 3.09
N GLY A 121 5.17 7.21 3.37
CA GLY A 121 5.01 6.49 4.62
C GLY A 121 6.35 5.99 5.16
N ARG A 122 6.35 5.46 6.38
CA ARG A 122 7.53 4.82 6.96
C ARG A 122 8.06 3.74 6.01
N HIS A 123 9.35 3.80 5.70
CA HIS A 123 10.00 2.75 4.91
C HIS A 123 10.04 1.42 5.68
N THR A 124 10.06 0.31 4.94
CA THR A 124 10.19 -1.04 5.53
C THR A 124 11.54 -1.22 6.19
N TYR A 125 12.61 -0.75 5.55
CA TYR A 125 13.99 -0.90 5.97
C TYR A 125 14.55 0.38 6.58
N GLY A 126 15.39 0.23 7.61
CA GLY A 126 16.06 1.34 8.26
C GLY A 126 15.11 2.30 9.00
N GLU A 127 15.66 3.42 9.42
CA GLU A 127 14.94 4.49 10.14
C GLU A 127 14.66 5.64 9.16
N ILE A 128 13.66 5.45 8.28
CA ILE A 128 13.31 6.40 7.21
C ILE A 128 11.84 6.77 7.36
N GLN A 129 11.55 8.05 7.58
CA GLN A 129 10.20 8.60 7.74
C GLN A 129 9.36 7.80 8.75
N THR A 130 9.94 7.51 9.90
CA THR A 130 9.37 6.59 10.91
C THR A 130 8.09 7.11 11.56
N ASP A 131 7.88 8.41 11.50
CA ASP A 131 6.71 9.15 11.99
C ASP A 131 5.57 9.28 10.97
N ARG A 132 5.80 8.88 9.68
CA ARG A 132 4.81 9.07 8.62
C ARG A 132 3.95 7.81 8.33
N PRO A 133 2.66 8.00 7.97
CA PRO A 133 1.95 9.28 7.93
C PRO A 133 1.72 9.83 9.34
N ASN A 134 1.89 11.16 9.50
CA ASN A 134 1.69 11.90 10.74
C ASN A 134 0.53 12.90 10.63
N TYR A 135 0.37 13.80 11.61
CA TYR A 135 -0.71 14.77 11.64
C TYR A 135 -0.74 15.67 10.41
N ASP A 136 0.42 16.17 9.96
CA ASP A 136 0.51 17.06 8.81
C ASP A 136 0.09 16.34 7.52
N ASP A 137 0.50 15.08 7.36
CA ASP A 137 0.04 14.24 6.25
C ASP A 137 -1.49 14.10 6.23
N PHE A 138 -2.12 13.89 7.38
CA PHE A 138 -3.58 13.80 7.45
C PHE A 138 -4.29 15.12 7.16
N VAL A 139 -3.68 16.27 7.48
CA VAL A 139 -4.20 17.58 7.07
C VAL A 139 -4.16 17.73 5.54
N GLU A 140 -3.06 17.31 4.90
CA GLU A 140 -2.95 17.29 3.44
C GLU A 140 -3.96 16.33 2.80
N TYR A 141 -4.14 15.12 3.35
CA TYR A 141 -5.13 14.13 2.86
C TYR A 141 -6.55 14.69 2.88
N LYS A 142 -6.89 15.44 3.93
CA LYS A 142 -8.17 16.14 4.02
C LYS A 142 -8.33 17.22 2.96
N GLY A 143 -7.25 17.95 2.64
CA GLY A 143 -7.19 18.89 1.50
C GLY A 143 -7.53 18.20 0.19
N PHE A 144 -6.80 17.13 -0.12
CA PHE A 144 -7.03 16.32 -1.32
C PHE A 144 -8.45 15.74 -1.39
N ALA A 145 -8.99 15.24 -0.28
CA ALA A 145 -10.37 14.75 -0.25
C ALA A 145 -11.40 15.86 -0.57
N ARG A 146 -11.16 17.11 -0.14
CA ARG A 146 -12.00 18.26 -0.52
C ARG A 146 -11.96 18.53 -2.02
N ASP A 147 -10.77 18.45 -2.63
CA ASP A 147 -10.61 18.66 -4.07
C ASP A 147 -11.34 17.57 -4.87
N VAL A 148 -11.25 16.31 -4.43
CA VAL A 148 -12.02 15.18 -4.99
C VAL A 148 -13.53 15.44 -4.88
N LEU A 149 -14.04 15.89 -3.72
CA LEU A 149 -15.45 16.22 -3.55
C LEU A 149 -15.89 17.38 -4.46
N ALA A 150 -15.09 18.43 -4.59
CA ALA A 150 -15.36 19.55 -5.49
C ALA A 150 -15.43 19.09 -6.96
N LYS A 151 -14.55 18.17 -7.35
CA LYS A 151 -14.57 17.57 -8.70
C LYS A 151 -15.85 16.76 -8.93
N ILE A 152 -16.30 15.99 -7.93
CA ILE A 152 -17.58 15.27 -8.00
C ILE A 152 -18.75 16.22 -8.15
N GLU A 153 -18.80 17.28 -7.35
CA GLU A 153 -19.86 18.30 -7.40
C GLU A 153 -19.91 19.05 -8.73
N SER A 154 -18.75 19.26 -9.38
CA SER A 154 -18.68 19.88 -10.70
C SER A 154 -19.15 18.99 -11.85
N GLY A 155 -19.32 17.68 -11.61
CA GLY A 155 -19.65 16.68 -12.63
C GLY A 155 -18.56 16.41 -13.66
N ARG A 156 -17.33 16.95 -13.46
CA ARG A 156 -16.18 16.75 -14.34
C ARG A 156 -15.34 15.57 -13.90
N PHE A 157 -15.53 14.43 -14.49
CA PHE A 157 -14.84 13.17 -14.15
C PHE A 157 -13.63 12.90 -15.07
N THR A 158 -12.77 13.91 -15.23
CA THR A 158 -11.52 13.73 -16.00
C THR A 158 -10.54 12.86 -15.23
N VAL A 159 -9.86 11.96 -15.93
CA VAL A 159 -8.77 11.16 -15.34
C VAL A 159 -7.54 12.07 -15.20
N PRO A 160 -6.92 12.15 -14.01
CA PRO A 160 -5.73 12.98 -13.81
C PRO A 160 -4.55 12.51 -14.65
N ALA A 161 -3.77 13.45 -15.16
CA ALA A 161 -2.42 13.16 -15.66
C ALA A 161 -1.52 12.85 -14.44
N VAL A 162 -0.70 11.82 -14.55
CA VAL A 162 0.29 11.44 -13.53
C VAL A 162 1.63 11.13 -14.19
N ASP A 163 2.71 11.27 -13.44
CA ASP A 163 4.05 10.96 -13.92
C ASP A 163 4.27 9.46 -14.06
N GLY A 164 5.07 9.07 -15.04
CA GLY A 164 5.45 7.68 -15.33
C GLY A 164 5.70 7.45 -16.81
N ASN A 165 6.25 6.29 -17.15
CA ASN A 165 6.54 5.88 -18.52
C ASN A 165 5.77 4.62 -18.90
N ILE A 166 4.61 4.79 -19.58
CA ILE A 166 3.74 3.66 -19.97
C ILE A 166 4.39 2.72 -20.99
N GLU A 167 5.26 3.22 -21.86
CA GLU A 167 5.88 2.44 -22.92
C GLU A 167 7.02 1.56 -22.39
N ASN A 168 7.65 1.98 -21.31
CA ASN A 168 8.78 1.27 -20.72
C ASN A 168 8.78 1.45 -19.20
N TYR A 169 7.86 0.77 -18.53
CA TYR A 169 7.83 0.75 -17.07
C TYR A 169 9.15 0.22 -16.49
N LYS A 170 9.63 0.89 -15.48
CA LYS A 170 10.81 0.46 -14.72
C LYS A 170 10.65 -0.99 -14.22
N GLU A 171 11.72 -1.77 -14.22
CA GLU A 171 11.72 -3.06 -13.56
C GLU A 171 11.51 -2.91 -12.04
N GLY A 172 10.63 -3.73 -11.49
CA GLY A 172 10.27 -3.64 -10.06
C GLY A 172 9.08 -4.52 -9.69
N GLY A 173 8.39 -4.17 -8.61
CA GLY A 173 7.21 -4.89 -8.15
C GLY A 173 7.49 -6.21 -7.42
N ASN A 174 8.77 -6.57 -7.27
CA ASN A 174 9.18 -7.75 -6.51
C ASN A 174 9.42 -7.38 -5.04
N GLY A 175 9.38 -8.37 -4.16
CA GLY A 175 9.83 -8.23 -2.78
C GLY A 175 11.35 -8.04 -2.68
N GLY A 176 11.82 -7.73 -1.48
CA GLY A 176 13.25 -7.65 -1.18
C GLY A 176 13.88 -9.02 -0.93
N SER A 177 15.20 -9.02 -0.72
CA SER A 177 16.00 -10.22 -0.47
C SER A 177 16.22 -10.58 1.00
N PHE A 178 15.96 -9.65 1.92
CA PHE A 178 16.16 -9.90 3.34
C PHE A 178 15.10 -10.85 3.90
N ARG A 179 15.54 -11.83 4.69
CA ARG A 179 14.69 -12.82 5.32
C ARG A 179 14.73 -12.64 6.84
N PRO A 180 13.57 -12.39 7.50
CA PRO A 180 13.51 -12.26 8.95
C PRO A 180 14.01 -13.49 9.67
N LEU A 181 14.78 -13.30 10.73
CA LEU A 181 15.23 -14.34 11.64
C LEU A 181 14.21 -14.58 12.73
N THR A 182 14.37 -15.70 13.44
CA THR A 182 13.60 -16.03 14.65
C THR A 182 14.56 -16.39 15.74
N SER A 183 14.57 -15.62 16.82
CA SER A 183 15.41 -15.90 17.99
C SER A 183 14.78 -16.99 18.89
N ASP A 184 15.55 -17.50 19.83
CA ASP A 184 15.16 -18.44 20.90
C ASP A 184 14.08 -17.92 21.85
N LYS A 185 13.85 -16.60 21.85
CA LYS A 185 12.72 -15.96 22.56
C LYS A 185 11.34 -16.37 22.03
N CYS A 186 11.27 -17.06 20.90
CA CYS A 186 10.00 -17.40 20.23
C CYS A 186 9.16 -18.34 21.09
N VAL A 187 7.99 -17.88 21.50
CA VAL A 187 6.99 -18.66 22.26
C VAL A 187 6.02 -19.46 21.37
N LYS A 188 6.30 -19.53 20.09
CA LYS A 188 5.52 -20.31 19.09
C LYS A 188 4.02 -19.94 19.03
N CYS A 189 3.66 -18.66 19.23
CA CYS A 189 2.27 -18.19 19.21
C CYS A 189 1.61 -18.21 17.82
N GLY A 190 2.36 -18.37 16.74
CA GLY A 190 1.85 -18.49 15.37
C GLY A 190 1.44 -17.18 14.68
N ILE A 191 1.37 -16.04 15.37
CA ILE A 191 0.88 -14.76 14.83
C ILE A 191 1.61 -14.37 13.54
N CYS A 192 2.94 -14.56 13.49
CA CYS A 192 3.73 -14.22 12.30
C CYS A 192 3.36 -15.04 11.06
N ALA A 193 3.00 -16.32 11.22
CA ALA A 193 2.55 -17.17 10.11
C ALA A 193 1.11 -16.81 9.69
N MET A 194 0.17 -16.69 10.65
CA MET A 194 -1.21 -16.31 10.39
C MET A 194 -1.35 -14.96 9.69
N GLU A 195 -0.46 -14.04 9.98
CA GLU A 195 -0.50 -12.67 9.46
C GLU A 195 0.44 -12.45 8.26
N CYS A 196 1.12 -13.50 7.76
CA CYS A 196 1.99 -13.36 6.60
C CYS A 196 1.16 -13.12 5.33
N PRO A 197 1.39 -12.01 4.59
CA PRO A 197 0.63 -11.71 3.37
C PRO A 197 0.71 -12.80 2.31
N GLU A 198 1.85 -13.48 2.23
CA GLU A 198 2.20 -14.46 1.19
C GLU A 198 2.30 -15.89 1.73
N GLU A 199 1.86 -16.14 2.98
CA GLU A 199 1.93 -17.47 3.60
C GLU A 199 3.33 -18.08 3.51
N ALA A 200 4.35 -17.22 3.69
CA ALA A 200 5.76 -17.62 3.55
C ALA A 200 6.35 -18.27 4.81
N ILE A 201 5.65 -18.25 5.95
CA ILE A 201 6.15 -18.76 7.23
C ILE A 201 5.46 -20.07 7.53
N SER A 202 6.25 -21.14 7.77
CA SER A 202 5.73 -22.46 8.10
C SER A 202 4.96 -22.45 9.43
N PHE A 203 3.83 -23.17 9.49
CA PHE A 203 3.08 -23.41 10.73
C PHE A 203 3.70 -24.53 11.59
N ASP A 204 4.49 -25.42 10.99
CA ASP A 204 5.19 -26.48 11.73
C ASP A 204 6.45 -25.95 12.44
N ASP A 205 7.08 -24.94 11.82
CA ASP A 205 8.28 -24.31 12.36
C ASP A 205 8.35 -22.83 11.94
N PHE A 206 7.98 -21.94 12.85
CA PHE A 206 7.92 -20.50 12.60
C PHE A 206 9.29 -19.86 12.28
N SER A 207 10.39 -20.58 12.45
CA SER A 207 11.73 -20.13 12.00
C SER A 207 11.93 -20.31 10.51
N LYS A 208 11.22 -21.26 9.88
CA LYS A 208 11.33 -21.56 8.46
C LYS A 208 10.49 -20.58 7.63
N ILE A 209 11.16 -19.93 6.70
CA ILE A 209 10.57 -18.97 5.76
C ILE A 209 10.83 -19.47 4.34
N ASP A 210 9.79 -19.58 3.54
CA ASP A 210 9.89 -19.85 2.11
C ASP A 210 10.44 -18.62 1.39
N ASP A 211 11.66 -18.75 0.87
CA ASP A 211 12.37 -17.68 0.16
C ASP A 211 11.68 -17.20 -1.11
N LYS A 212 10.92 -18.09 -1.76
CA LYS A 212 10.20 -17.77 -2.99
C LYS A 212 8.92 -16.97 -2.73
N LYS A 213 8.32 -17.18 -1.56
CA LYS A 213 7.09 -16.49 -1.14
C LYS A 213 7.37 -15.20 -0.37
N CYS A 214 8.46 -15.16 0.41
CA CYS A 214 8.74 -14.02 1.29
C CYS A 214 9.07 -12.75 0.51
N ILE A 215 8.28 -11.71 0.70
CA ILE A 215 8.44 -10.40 0.04
C ILE A 215 9.25 -9.39 0.86
N SER A 216 9.87 -9.80 1.94
CA SER A 216 10.66 -8.92 2.84
C SER A 216 9.89 -7.70 3.35
N CYS A 217 8.58 -7.81 3.56
CA CYS A 217 7.74 -6.70 4.06
C CYS A 217 7.93 -6.43 5.55
N PHE A 218 8.58 -7.32 6.29
CA PHE A 218 8.81 -7.22 7.73
C PHE A 218 7.53 -7.09 8.58
N ARG A 219 6.35 -7.45 8.04
CA ARG A 219 5.14 -7.51 8.86
C ARG A 219 5.35 -8.42 10.08
N CYS A 220 5.91 -9.61 9.88
CA CYS A 220 6.17 -10.57 10.98
C CYS A 220 7.06 -10.01 12.10
N ILE A 221 8.00 -9.12 11.76
CA ILE A 221 8.83 -8.41 12.76
C ILE A 221 7.98 -7.42 13.54
N ARG A 222 7.18 -6.60 12.83
CA ARG A 222 6.40 -5.52 13.43
C ARG A 222 5.26 -5.99 14.33
N ILE A 223 4.70 -7.18 14.06
CA ILE A 223 3.57 -7.72 14.82
C ILE A 223 4.00 -8.75 15.88
N CYS A 224 5.28 -9.12 15.95
CA CYS A 224 5.76 -10.06 16.96
C CYS A 224 5.68 -9.43 18.35
N PRO A 225 4.81 -9.93 19.27
CA PRO A 225 4.54 -9.25 20.54
C PRO A 225 5.73 -9.27 21.50
N ILE A 226 6.67 -10.18 21.28
CA ILE A 226 7.86 -10.36 22.11
C ILE A 226 9.17 -10.07 21.37
N GLY A 227 9.09 -9.53 20.14
CA GLY A 227 10.27 -9.20 19.34
C GLY A 227 11.16 -10.39 18.95
N ALA A 228 10.62 -11.63 18.95
CA ALA A 228 11.39 -12.80 18.54
C ALA A 228 11.69 -12.83 17.03
N LYS A 229 10.81 -12.29 16.20
CA LYS A 229 11.09 -12.04 14.78
C LYS A 229 11.93 -10.76 14.66
N ASN A 230 13.04 -10.84 13.97
CA ASN A 230 13.98 -9.73 13.83
C ASN A 230 14.73 -9.78 12.49
N MET A 231 15.58 -8.80 12.25
CA MET A 231 16.51 -8.75 11.12
C MET A 231 17.89 -8.30 11.62
N ASP A 232 18.31 -8.84 12.77
CA ASP A 232 19.57 -8.46 13.41
C ASP A 232 20.74 -9.26 12.81
N THR A 233 21.20 -8.79 11.65
CA THR A 233 22.43 -9.28 10.99
C THR A 233 23.33 -8.10 10.67
N GLU A 234 24.64 -8.33 10.67
CA GLU A 234 25.62 -7.28 10.32
C GLU A 234 25.35 -6.72 8.92
N GLU A 235 25.03 -7.59 7.96
CA GLU A 235 24.72 -7.19 6.59
C GLU A 235 23.51 -6.26 6.53
N TYR A 236 22.41 -6.62 7.17
CA TYR A 236 21.22 -5.78 7.20
C TYR A 236 21.45 -4.48 7.94
N ASN A 237 22.13 -4.52 9.08
CA ASN A 237 22.40 -3.33 9.89
C ASN A 237 23.28 -2.32 9.13
N ALA A 238 24.29 -2.79 8.42
CA ALA A 238 25.13 -1.97 7.53
C ALA A 238 24.30 -1.37 6.38
N PHE A 239 23.49 -2.18 5.71
CA PHE A 239 22.59 -1.73 4.66
C PHE A 239 21.58 -0.70 5.19
N ALA A 240 20.90 -0.97 6.29
CA ALA A 240 19.88 -0.10 6.87
C ALA A 240 20.46 1.26 7.28
N SER A 241 21.67 1.29 7.86
CA SER A 241 22.38 2.52 8.21
C SER A 241 22.71 3.35 6.96
N MET A 242 23.31 2.74 5.95
CA MET A 242 23.66 3.40 4.69
C MET A 242 22.39 3.93 4.00
N PHE A 243 21.36 3.10 3.94
CA PHE A 243 20.11 3.41 3.24
C PHE A 243 19.34 4.54 3.93
N SER A 244 19.32 4.56 5.27
CA SER A 244 18.73 5.65 6.05
C SER A 244 19.43 6.99 5.77
N LYS A 245 20.77 6.99 5.73
CA LYS A 245 21.54 8.20 5.36
C LYS A 245 21.24 8.68 3.95
N LYS A 246 21.15 7.76 2.98
CA LYS A 246 20.85 8.07 1.57
C LYS A 246 19.46 8.69 1.41
N LEU A 247 18.46 8.23 2.16
CA LEU A 247 17.06 8.66 2.05
C LEU A 247 16.64 9.62 3.18
N ARG A 248 17.58 10.32 3.80
CA ARG A 248 17.29 11.24 4.92
C ARG A 248 16.45 12.47 4.53
N HIS A 249 16.58 12.94 3.28
CA HIS A 249 15.84 14.11 2.81
C HIS A 249 14.37 13.76 2.67
N ARG A 250 13.53 14.55 3.36
CA ARG A 250 12.08 14.39 3.32
C ARG A 250 11.58 14.63 1.90
N ARG A 251 10.73 13.74 1.40
CA ARG A 251 9.87 13.97 0.24
C ARG A 251 8.48 14.38 0.69
N GLU A 252 7.80 15.13 -0.16
CA GLU A 252 6.43 15.53 0.08
C GLU A 252 5.46 14.55 -0.58
N ASN A 253 4.20 14.59 -0.14
CA ASN A 253 3.11 13.89 -0.80
C ASN A 253 2.78 14.59 -2.12
N GLU A 254 2.34 13.83 -3.11
CA GLU A 254 1.96 14.38 -4.41
C GLU A 254 0.50 14.00 -4.71
N TYR A 255 -0.26 14.97 -5.22
CA TYR A 255 -1.69 14.85 -5.46
C TYR A 255 -2.02 15.29 -6.89
N PHE A 256 -2.87 14.51 -7.57
CA PHE A 256 -3.27 14.71 -8.96
C PHE A 256 -4.81 14.69 -9.03
N ILE A 257 -5.40 15.78 -9.57
CA ILE A 257 -6.85 15.99 -9.68
C ILE A 257 -7.28 16.22 -11.14
#